data_af0e5e277de9dd720cc68993eb556f3f
#
_entry.id   af0e5e277de9dd720cc68993eb556f3f
#
_cell.length_a   1.000
_cell.length_b   1.000
_cell.length_c   1.000
_cell.angle_alpha   90.00
_cell.angle_beta   90.00
_cell.angle_gamma   90.00
#
_symmetry.space_group_name_H-M   'P 1'
#
loop_
_entity.id
_entity.type
_entity.pdbx_description
1 polymer ?
#
loop_
_entity_poly.entity_id
_entity_poly.type
_entity_poly.pdbx_seq_one_letter_code
_entity_poly.pdbx_strand_id
1 'polypeptide(L)'
;LTLYLVIWLHELGHSFFYWKYGCKENWLKVSVKPYLFFSTPAPVDEEKAEHLTTKQNLTILYGGIVVNLFLAFMIIIVIEITSISNNYIELFLYQFVTLHLSEAISYLVLGNIYLVSDMKGIANIKPILRPINFILGILTSVIYFIFIKQIPQYILPVILTFNLIVIICMGVGRIVFTYYYSKK
;
A
#
# COMPACT_ATOMS: atom_id res chain seq x y z
N LEU A 1 14.22 -4.75 -5.63
CA LEU A 1 14.05 -3.33 -5.90
C LEU A 1 12.57 -2.92 -5.95
N THR A 2 11.74 -3.57 -6.76
CA THR A 2 10.34 -3.19 -6.99
C THR A 2 9.52 -3.14 -5.69
N LEU A 3 9.60 -4.17 -4.85
CA LEU A 3 8.89 -4.21 -3.57
C LEU A 3 9.32 -3.07 -2.63
N TYR A 4 10.63 -2.77 -2.57
CA TYR A 4 11.14 -1.64 -1.78
C TYR A 4 10.54 -0.31 -2.26
N LEU A 5 10.49 -0.11 -3.57
CA LEU A 5 9.89 1.07 -4.20
C LEU A 5 8.40 1.21 -3.86
N VAL A 6 7.65 0.12 -3.94
CA VAL A 6 6.21 0.11 -3.63
C VAL A 6 5.97 0.52 -2.18
N ILE A 7 6.72 -0.04 -1.23
CA ILE A 7 6.59 0.31 0.18
C ILE A 7 7.04 1.75 0.45
N TRP A 8 8.16 2.17 -0.16
CA TRP A 8 8.65 3.54 -0.02
C TRP A 8 7.63 4.57 -0.54
N LEU A 9 7.00 4.31 -1.70
CA LEU A 9 5.97 5.17 -2.28
C LEU A 9 4.69 5.19 -1.43
N HIS A 10 4.31 4.04 -0.84
CA HIS A 10 3.21 3.97 0.12
C HIS A 10 3.46 4.88 1.32
N GLU A 11 4.64 4.79 1.95
CA GLU A 11 5.00 5.63 3.08
C GLU A 11 5.10 7.13 2.69
N LEU A 12 5.53 7.42 1.45
CA LEU A 12 5.49 8.79 0.93
C LEU A 12 4.08 9.35 0.85
N GLY A 13 3.07 8.50 0.58
CA GLY A 13 1.67 8.91 0.59
C GLY A 13 1.24 9.48 1.96
N HIS A 14 1.56 8.79 3.04
CA HIS A 14 1.33 9.29 4.40
C HIS A 14 2.18 10.53 4.70
N SER A 15 3.46 10.45 4.36
CA SER A 15 4.45 11.51 4.61
C SER A 15 4.08 12.84 3.97
N PHE A 16 3.54 12.79 2.75
CA PHE A 16 3.07 13.98 2.04
C PHE A 16 1.96 14.72 2.80
N PHE A 17 1.00 14.00 3.37
CA PHE A 17 -0.08 14.63 4.14
C PHE A 17 0.40 15.13 5.51
N TYR A 18 1.31 14.42 6.19
CA TYR A 18 1.95 14.93 7.39
C TYR A 18 2.68 16.27 7.12
N TRP A 19 3.43 16.33 6.02
CA TRP A 19 4.07 17.57 5.58
C TRP A 19 3.06 18.66 5.25
N LYS A 20 2.02 18.36 4.50
CA LYS A 20 0.96 19.29 4.13
C LYS A 20 0.27 19.91 5.35
N TYR A 21 0.16 19.15 6.43
CA TYR A 21 -0.47 19.62 7.68
C TYR A 21 0.54 20.16 8.70
N GLY A 22 1.78 20.36 8.32
CA GLY A 22 2.81 21.01 9.16
C GLY A 22 3.43 20.10 10.22
N CYS A 23 3.13 18.78 10.21
CA CYS A 23 3.68 17.81 11.15
C CYS A 23 5.04 17.24 10.70
N LYS A 24 5.59 17.72 9.58
CA LYS A 24 6.80 17.18 8.98
C LYS A 24 7.50 18.24 8.12
N GLU A 25 8.83 18.31 8.20
CA GLU A 25 9.61 19.28 7.43
C GLU A 25 9.85 18.84 5.97
N ASN A 26 10.09 17.56 5.75
CA ASN A 26 10.42 17.01 4.43
C ASN A 26 9.62 15.73 4.16
N TRP A 27 8.71 15.80 3.21
CA TRP A 27 7.84 14.66 2.85
C TRP A 27 8.57 13.51 2.16
N LEU A 28 9.74 13.75 1.54
CA LEU A 28 10.54 12.70 0.90
C LEU A 28 11.30 11.81 1.90
N LYS A 29 11.43 12.26 3.15
CA LYS A 29 12.16 11.53 4.18
C LYS A 29 11.22 10.57 4.90
N VAL A 30 11.30 9.29 4.60
CA VAL A 30 10.55 8.21 5.25
C VAL A 30 11.49 7.12 5.76
N SER A 31 11.05 6.36 6.76
CA SER A 31 11.84 5.28 7.35
C SER A 31 11.40 3.93 6.79
N VAL A 32 12.08 3.46 5.74
CA VAL A 32 11.88 2.11 5.19
C VAL A 32 12.98 1.20 5.72
N LYS A 33 12.59 0.18 6.47
CA LYS A 33 13.53 -0.78 7.06
C LYS A 33 14.03 -1.78 6.01
N PRO A 34 15.27 -2.30 6.12
CA PRO A 34 15.80 -3.27 5.14
C PRO A 34 14.94 -4.53 5.00
N TYR A 35 14.26 -4.95 6.06
CA TYR A 35 13.32 -6.09 6.06
C TYR A 35 11.89 -5.70 5.71
N LEU A 36 11.66 -4.45 5.31
CA LEU A 36 10.41 -3.86 4.80
C LEU A 36 9.22 -3.82 5.79
N PHE A 37 9.24 -4.66 6.83
CA PHE A 37 8.24 -4.59 7.90
C PHE A 37 8.45 -3.34 8.76
N PHE A 38 7.36 -2.78 9.28
CA PHE A 38 7.38 -1.60 10.14
C PHE A 38 8.03 -0.36 9.49
N SER A 39 7.91 -0.24 8.18
CA SER A 39 8.14 1.03 7.52
C SER A 39 7.16 2.06 8.05
N THR A 40 7.60 3.30 8.12
CA THR A 40 6.80 4.39 8.69
C THR A 40 7.09 5.69 7.96
N PRO A 41 6.16 6.64 7.94
CA PRO A 41 6.39 7.97 7.40
C PRO A 41 7.35 8.83 8.23
N ALA A 42 7.97 8.28 9.28
CA ALA A 42 8.88 9.01 10.18
C ALA A 42 10.06 9.67 9.42
N PRO A 43 10.61 10.78 9.96
CA PRO A 43 10.24 11.44 11.21
C PRO A 43 8.97 12.29 11.09
N VAL A 44 8.15 12.29 12.14
CA VAL A 44 6.93 13.08 12.26
C VAL A 44 6.99 13.84 13.60
N ASP A 45 6.53 15.06 13.63
CA ASP A 45 6.31 15.84 14.85
C ASP A 45 5.02 15.34 15.51
N GLU A 46 5.18 14.48 16.52
CA GLU A 46 4.06 13.81 17.19
C GLU A 46 3.18 14.80 17.94
N GLU A 47 3.77 15.83 18.56
CA GLU A 47 3.03 16.86 19.29
C GLU A 47 2.05 17.59 18.36
N LYS A 48 2.51 18.01 17.18
CA LYS A 48 1.63 18.60 16.17
C LYS A 48 0.61 17.60 15.60
N ALA A 49 1.00 16.34 15.46
CA ALA A 49 0.12 15.30 14.93
C ALA A 49 -1.06 15.01 15.88
N GLU A 50 -0.89 15.12 17.20
CA GLU A 50 -1.96 14.98 18.19
C GLU A 50 -3.07 16.05 18.04
N HIS A 51 -2.75 17.23 17.51
CA HIS A 51 -3.69 18.32 17.28
C HIS A 51 -4.40 18.28 15.93
N LEU A 52 -4.15 17.25 15.10
CA LEU A 52 -4.80 17.10 13.81
C LEU A 52 -6.31 16.81 13.96
N THR A 53 -7.09 17.42 13.07
CA THR A 53 -8.52 17.14 13.01
C THR A 53 -8.79 15.70 12.53
N THR A 54 -9.96 15.17 12.85
CA THR A 54 -10.43 13.86 12.37
C THR A 54 -10.29 13.69 10.85
N LYS A 55 -10.61 14.75 10.07
CA LYS A 55 -10.50 14.72 8.61
C LYS A 55 -9.04 14.62 8.15
N GLN A 56 -8.14 15.37 8.78
CA GLN A 56 -6.70 15.34 8.47
C GLN A 56 -6.11 13.96 8.79
N ASN A 57 -6.42 13.40 9.95
CA ASN A 57 -5.98 12.06 10.34
C ASN A 57 -6.48 10.99 9.36
N LEU A 58 -7.75 11.01 8.95
CA LEU A 58 -8.27 10.11 7.93
C LEU A 58 -7.54 10.27 6.60
N THR A 59 -7.26 11.51 6.17
CA THR A 59 -6.55 11.76 4.91
C THR A 59 -5.12 11.19 4.97
N ILE A 60 -4.43 11.33 6.09
CA ILE A 60 -3.10 10.73 6.30
C ILE A 60 -3.19 9.20 6.19
N LEU A 61 -4.11 8.57 6.92
CA LEU A 61 -4.26 7.11 6.93
C LEU A 61 -4.60 6.53 5.55
N TYR A 62 -5.33 7.26 4.72
CA TYR A 62 -5.58 6.85 3.34
C TYR A 62 -4.42 7.15 2.38
N GLY A 63 -3.45 7.98 2.78
CA GLY A 63 -2.38 8.47 1.92
C GLY A 63 -1.63 7.37 1.17
N GLY A 64 -1.18 6.33 1.88
CA GLY A 64 -0.48 5.20 1.29
C GLY A 64 -1.34 4.39 0.32
N ILE A 65 -2.60 4.11 0.69
CA ILE A 65 -3.53 3.34 -0.15
C ILE A 65 -3.86 4.10 -1.44
N VAL A 66 -4.08 5.41 -1.35
CA VAL A 66 -4.35 6.26 -2.51
C VAL A 66 -3.16 6.26 -3.46
N VAL A 67 -1.94 6.36 -2.96
CA VAL A 67 -0.72 6.30 -3.78
C VAL A 67 -0.61 4.93 -4.46
N ASN A 68 -0.86 3.84 -3.74
CA ASN A 68 -0.83 2.51 -4.34
C ASN A 68 -1.82 2.36 -5.49
N LEU A 69 -3.07 2.76 -5.30
CA LEU A 69 -4.09 2.67 -6.35
C LEU A 69 -3.76 3.61 -7.52
N PHE A 70 -3.40 4.86 -7.24
CA PHE A 70 -3.07 5.84 -8.26
C PHE A 70 -1.92 5.37 -9.16
N LEU A 71 -0.81 4.90 -8.57
CA LEU A 71 0.35 4.43 -9.33
C LEU A 71 0.05 3.15 -10.11
N ALA A 72 -0.71 2.22 -9.54
CA ALA A 72 -1.14 1.03 -10.27
C ALA A 72 -1.91 1.42 -11.54
N PHE A 73 -2.92 2.29 -11.42
CA PHE A 73 -3.72 2.75 -12.57
C PHE A 73 -2.89 3.52 -13.60
N MET A 74 -2.01 4.42 -13.16
CA MET A 74 -1.15 5.17 -14.06
C MET A 74 -0.23 4.26 -14.88
N ILE A 75 0.37 3.24 -14.25
CA ILE A 75 1.26 2.31 -14.95
C ILE A 75 0.47 1.35 -15.85
N ILE A 76 -0.74 0.92 -15.48
CA ILE A 76 -1.63 0.16 -16.38
C ILE A 76 -1.86 0.96 -17.66
N ILE A 77 -2.19 2.25 -17.57
CA ILE A 77 -2.37 3.12 -18.75
C ILE A 77 -1.09 3.17 -19.58
N VAL A 78 0.09 3.32 -18.94
CA VAL A 78 1.37 3.32 -19.65
C VAL A 78 1.59 2.00 -20.40
N ILE A 79 1.33 0.86 -19.77
CA ILE A 79 1.46 -0.47 -20.41
C ILE A 79 0.54 -0.57 -21.63
N GLU A 80 -0.70 -0.10 -21.53
CA GLU A 80 -1.69 -0.18 -22.63
C GLU A 80 -1.35 0.72 -23.83
N ILE A 81 -0.72 1.88 -23.59
CA ILE A 81 -0.43 2.84 -24.68
C ILE A 81 0.98 2.72 -25.25
N THR A 82 1.88 1.92 -24.62
CA THR A 82 3.27 1.79 -25.06
C THR A 82 3.58 0.38 -25.52
N SER A 83 4.34 0.26 -26.62
CA SER A 83 4.91 -1.02 -27.04
C SER A 83 6.23 -1.25 -26.31
N ILE A 84 6.20 -2.10 -25.27
CA ILE A 84 7.38 -2.40 -24.47
C ILE A 84 8.16 -3.52 -25.14
N SER A 85 9.36 -3.21 -25.67
CA SER A 85 10.22 -4.19 -26.33
C SER A 85 11.29 -4.83 -25.44
N ASN A 86 11.51 -4.26 -24.24
CA ASN A 86 12.52 -4.74 -23.31
C ASN A 86 11.88 -5.59 -22.20
N ASN A 87 12.22 -6.87 -22.16
CA ASN A 87 11.66 -7.85 -21.21
C ASN A 87 11.90 -7.48 -19.73
N TYR A 88 12.99 -6.79 -19.40
CA TYR A 88 13.26 -6.36 -18.02
C TYR A 88 12.37 -5.20 -17.60
N ILE A 89 12.14 -4.26 -18.51
CA ILE A 89 11.21 -3.15 -18.28
C ILE A 89 9.79 -3.69 -18.16
N GLU A 90 9.42 -4.60 -19.05
CA GLU A 90 8.13 -5.27 -19.04
C GLU A 90 7.89 -5.99 -17.69
N LEU A 91 8.82 -6.85 -17.28
CA LEU A 91 8.76 -7.54 -15.97
C LEU A 91 8.65 -6.54 -14.82
N PHE A 92 9.44 -5.45 -14.84
CA PHE A 92 9.39 -4.42 -13.80
C PHE A 92 8.03 -3.76 -13.73
N LEU A 93 7.45 -3.34 -14.86
CA LEU A 93 6.16 -2.62 -14.88
C LEU A 93 5.00 -3.52 -14.43
N TYR A 94 4.92 -4.76 -14.94
CA TYR A 94 3.89 -5.72 -14.50
C TYR A 94 4.04 -6.07 -13.01
N GLN A 95 5.27 -6.28 -12.52
CA GLN A 95 5.53 -6.53 -11.11
C GLN A 95 5.19 -5.31 -10.24
N PHE A 96 5.46 -4.10 -10.73
CA PHE A 96 5.15 -2.86 -10.03
C PHE A 96 3.63 -2.68 -9.85
N VAL A 97 2.86 -2.87 -10.92
CA VAL A 97 1.38 -2.80 -10.86
C VAL A 97 0.83 -3.86 -9.91
N THR A 98 1.24 -5.12 -10.06
CA THR A 98 0.71 -6.21 -9.26
C THR A 98 1.04 -6.06 -7.78
N LEU A 99 2.21 -5.55 -7.43
CA LEU A 99 2.57 -5.27 -6.04
C LEU A 99 1.78 -4.10 -5.44
N HIS A 100 1.58 -3.00 -6.18
CA HIS A 100 0.76 -1.89 -5.71
C HIS A 100 -0.69 -2.31 -5.48
N LEU A 101 -1.28 -3.09 -6.40
CA LEU A 101 -2.63 -3.64 -6.22
C LEU A 101 -2.68 -4.63 -5.04
N SER A 102 -1.69 -5.51 -4.89
CA SER A 102 -1.60 -6.46 -3.78
C SER A 102 -1.51 -5.77 -2.42
N GLU A 103 -0.72 -4.69 -2.34
CA GLU A 103 -0.62 -3.88 -1.12
C GLU A 103 -1.96 -3.21 -0.81
N ALA A 104 -2.62 -2.58 -1.78
CA ALA A 104 -3.93 -1.97 -1.58
C ALA A 104 -4.96 -3.02 -1.10
N ILE A 105 -4.99 -4.21 -1.72
CA ILE A 105 -5.85 -5.33 -1.31
C ILE A 105 -5.52 -5.79 0.12
N SER A 106 -4.23 -5.92 0.44
CA SER A 106 -3.78 -6.33 1.77
C SER A 106 -4.31 -5.37 2.87
N TYR A 107 -4.28 -4.06 2.64
CA TYR A 107 -4.86 -3.09 3.56
C TYR A 107 -6.39 -3.14 3.57
N LEU A 108 -7.03 -3.03 2.42
CA LEU A 108 -8.48 -2.87 2.30
C LEU A 108 -9.26 -4.13 2.68
N VAL A 109 -8.69 -5.33 2.47
CA VAL A 109 -9.32 -6.61 2.81
C VAL A 109 -8.77 -7.12 4.14
N LEU A 110 -7.49 -7.57 4.17
CA LEU A 110 -6.92 -8.20 5.37
C LEU A 110 -6.79 -7.21 6.52
N GLY A 111 -6.26 -6.01 6.27
CA GLY A 111 -6.15 -4.95 7.26
C GLY A 111 -7.50 -4.56 7.87
N ASN A 112 -8.55 -4.56 7.07
CA ASN A 112 -9.89 -4.21 7.48
C ASN A 112 -10.59 -5.34 8.26
N ILE A 113 -10.39 -6.61 7.88
CA ILE A 113 -10.94 -7.77 8.61
C ILE A 113 -10.29 -7.87 9.99
N TYR A 114 -8.98 -7.86 10.04
CA TYR A 114 -8.19 -8.08 11.26
C TYR A 114 -7.92 -6.82 12.09
N LEU A 115 -8.35 -5.64 11.60
CA LEU A 115 -8.12 -4.33 12.25
C LEU A 115 -6.65 -4.09 12.56
N VAL A 116 -5.81 -4.15 11.55
CA VAL A 116 -4.37 -3.92 11.65
C VAL A 116 -3.95 -2.73 10.80
N SER A 117 -2.79 -2.13 11.13
CA SER A 117 -2.20 -1.01 10.38
C SER A 117 -3.18 0.16 10.17
N ASP A 118 -3.17 0.81 9.02
CA ASP A 118 -3.99 2.00 8.70
C ASP A 118 -5.48 1.74 8.86
N MET A 119 -5.95 0.52 8.53
CA MET A 119 -7.36 0.17 8.67
C MET A 119 -7.83 0.15 10.12
N LYS A 120 -6.97 -0.19 11.08
CA LYS A 120 -7.27 -0.04 12.50
C LYS A 120 -7.47 1.43 12.87
N GLY A 121 -6.58 2.31 12.41
CA GLY A 121 -6.69 3.76 12.63
C GLY A 121 -8.00 4.32 12.04
N ILE A 122 -8.30 3.98 10.78
CA ILE A 122 -9.54 4.43 10.10
C ILE A 122 -10.79 3.91 10.84
N ALA A 123 -10.81 2.64 11.24
CA ALA A 123 -11.93 2.04 11.96
C ALA A 123 -12.16 2.69 13.34
N ASN A 124 -11.10 3.04 14.05
CA ASN A 124 -11.18 3.75 15.34
C ASN A 124 -11.76 5.16 15.18
N ILE A 125 -11.39 5.86 14.10
CA ILE A 125 -11.86 7.22 13.84
C ILE A 125 -13.29 7.21 13.29
N LYS A 126 -13.59 6.32 12.33
CA LYS A 126 -14.89 6.29 11.65
C LYS A 126 -15.29 4.88 11.23
N PRO A 127 -15.90 4.08 12.15
CA PRO A 127 -16.22 2.67 11.90
C PRO A 127 -17.09 2.39 10.67
N ILE A 128 -17.95 3.35 10.29
CA ILE A 128 -18.81 3.24 9.09
C ILE A 128 -18.02 3.11 7.77
N LEU A 129 -16.73 3.46 7.75
CA LEU A 129 -15.88 3.30 6.57
C LEU A 129 -15.44 1.85 6.33
N ARG A 130 -15.55 0.96 7.34
CA ARG A 130 -15.13 -0.43 7.21
C ARG A 130 -15.79 -1.19 6.07
N PRO A 131 -17.15 -1.25 5.96
CA PRO A 131 -17.79 -1.93 4.83
C PRO A 131 -17.45 -1.29 3.49
N ILE A 132 -17.30 0.04 3.44
CA ILE A 132 -16.93 0.75 2.21
C ILE A 132 -15.52 0.34 1.78
N ASN A 133 -14.56 0.33 2.70
CA ASN A 133 -13.19 -0.09 2.43
C ASN A 133 -13.11 -1.56 1.99
N PHE A 134 -13.92 -2.43 2.61
CA PHE A 134 -14.00 -3.84 2.22
C PHE A 134 -14.50 -4.01 0.78
N ILE A 135 -15.59 -3.31 0.42
CA ILE A 135 -16.12 -3.31 -0.95
C ILE A 135 -15.07 -2.79 -1.94
N LEU A 136 -14.37 -1.68 -1.59
CA LEU A 136 -13.29 -1.15 -2.42
C LEU A 136 -12.15 -2.17 -2.59
N GLY A 137 -11.81 -2.92 -1.52
CA GLY A 137 -10.83 -3.99 -1.57
C GLY A 137 -11.25 -5.15 -2.49
N ILE A 138 -12.52 -5.54 -2.48
CA ILE A 138 -13.06 -6.56 -3.41
C ILE A 138 -12.99 -6.05 -4.86
N LEU A 139 -13.39 -4.80 -5.11
CA LEU A 139 -13.28 -4.21 -6.45
C LEU A 139 -11.82 -4.16 -6.94
N THR A 140 -10.89 -3.78 -6.07
CA THR A 140 -9.45 -3.81 -6.37
C THR A 140 -8.97 -5.22 -6.68
N SER A 141 -9.47 -6.24 -5.97
CA SER A 141 -9.15 -7.64 -6.24
C SER A 141 -9.65 -8.09 -7.61
N VAL A 142 -10.85 -7.66 -8.02
CA VAL A 142 -11.37 -7.96 -9.37
C VAL A 142 -10.46 -7.34 -10.44
N ILE A 143 -10.04 -6.07 -10.25
CA ILE A 143 -9.10 -5.40 -11.16
C ILE A 143 -7.77 -6.17 -11.22
N TYR A 144 -7.23 -6.60 -10.09
CA TYR A 144 -6.02 -7.40 -10.02
C TYR A 144 -6.13 -8.69 -10.84
N PHE A 145 -7.25 -9.44 -10.71
CA PHE A 145 -7.46 -10.68 -11.46
C PHE A 145 -7.68 -10.44 -12.97
N ILE A 146 -8.30 -9.32 -13.35
CA ILE A 146 -8.41 -8.93 -14.76
C ILE A 146 -7.02 -8.62 -15.33
N PHE A 147 -6.22 -7.85 -14.59
CA PHE A 147 -4.88 -7.43 -15.01
C PHE A 147 -3.92 -8.63 -15.13
N ILE A 148 -4.00 -9.62 -14.24
CA ILE A 148 -3.18 -10.85 -14.32
C ILE A 148 -3.36 -11.56 -15.68
N LYS A 149 -4.56 -11.54 -16.27
CA LYS A 149 -4.81 -12.17 -17.57
C LYS A 149 -4.09 -11.47 -18.74
N GLN A 150 -3.67 -10.24 -18.55
CA GLN A 150 -2.92 -9.46 -19.55
C GLN A 150 -1.41 -9.71 -19.48
N ILE A 151 -0.93 -10.32 -18.39
CA ILE A 151 0.50 -10.57 -18.17
C ILE A 151 1.00 -11.63 -19.17
N PRO A 152 2.09 -11.37 -19.90
CA PRO A 152 2.70 -12.34 -20.78
C PRO A 152 3.05 -13.65 -20.07
N GLN A 153 2.73 -14.79 -20.71
CA GLN A 153 2.86 -16.12 -20.11
C GLN A 153 4.27 -16.46 -19.62
N TYR A 154 5.29 -15.91 -20.28
CA TYR A 154 6.69 -16.20 -19.93
C TYR A 154 7.17 -15.52 -18.63
N ILE A 155 6.53 -14.42 -18.18
CA ILE A 155 6.84 -13.74 -16.91
C ILE A 155 5.79 -14.02 -15.81
N LEU A 156 4.61 -14.48 -16.18
CA LEU A 156 3.50 -14.70 -15.26
C LEU A 156 3.85 -15.58 -14.04
N PRO A 157 4.53 -16.74 -14.19
CA PRO A 157 4.88 -17.57 -13.03
C PRO A 157 5.77 -16.86 -12.03
N VAL A 158 6.74 -16.07 -12.52
CA VAL A 158 7.67 -15.29 -11.67
C VAL A 158 6.90 -14.26 -10.85
N ILE A 159 6.01 -13.50 -11.52
CA ILE A 159 5.19 -12.47 -10.87
C ILE A 159 4.26 -13.07 -9.83
N LEU A 160 3.53 -14.13 -10.17
CA LEU A 160 2.59 -14.78 -9.24
C LEU A 160 3.30 -15.38 -8.03
N THR A 161 4.41 -16.09 -8.23
CA THR A 161 5.18 -16.68 -7.13
C THR A 161 5.70 -15.59 -6.19
N PHE A 162 6.27 -14.52 -6.73
CA PHE A 162 6.77 -13.43 -5.93
C PHE A 162 5.65 -12.71 -5.16
N ASN A 163 4.53 -12.40 -5.81
CA ASN A 163 3.38 -11.77 -5.16
C ASN A 163 2.79 -12.66 -4.06
N LEU A 164 2.69 -13.99 -4.27
CA LEU A 164 2.22 -14.91 -3.26
C LEU A 164 3.10 -14.89 -2.01
N ILE A 165 4.44 -14.94 -2.20
CA ILE A 165 5.40 -14.85 -1.09
C ILE A 165 5.22 -13.52 -0.35
N VAL A 166 5.12 -12.40 -1.07
CA VAL A 166 4.95 -11.07 -0.46
C VAL A 166 3.64 -10.98 0.32
N ILE A 167 2.52 -11.44 -0.24
CA ILE A 167 1.21 -11.41 0.44
C ILE A 167 1.25 -12.25 1.72
N ILE A 168 1.85 -13.45 1.68
CA ILE A 168 1.98 -14.30 2.87
C ILE A 168 2.88 -13.62 3.90
N CYS A 169 4.09 -13.20 3.53
CA CYS A 169 5.05 -12.62 4.45
C CYS A 169 4.54 -11.29 5.04
N MET A 170 4.04 -10.38 4.22
CA MET A 170 3.59 -9.06 4.67
C MET A 170 2.22 -9.14 5.38
N GLY A 171 1.26 -9.90 4.82
CA GLY A 171 -0.07 -10.05 5.41
C GLY A 171 -0.04 -10.77 6.76
N VAL A 172 0.59 -11.94 6.82
CA VAL A 172 0.74 -12.71 8.06
C VAL A 172 1.60 -11.94 9.06
N GLY A 173 2.69 -11.33 8.61
CA GLY A 173 3.55 -10.50 9.44
C GLY A 173 2.78 -9.39 10.15
N ARG A 174 1.99 -8.59 9.41
CA ARG A 174 1.16 -7.53 10.01
C ARG A 174 0.20 -8.06 11.07
N ILE A 175 -0.48 -9.18 10.79
CA ILE A 175 -1.43 -9.78 11.73
C ILE A 175 -0.71 -10.24 13.00
N VAL A 176 0.32 -11.08 12.86
CA VAL A 176 1.06 -11.65 13.99
C VAL A 176 1.65 -10.57 14.87
N PHE A 177 2.32 -9.58 14.29
CA PHE A 177 2.93 -8.51 15.07
C PHE A 177 1.90 -7.61 15.76
N THR A 178 0.78 -7.27 15.10
CA THR A 178 -0.26 -6.48 15.73
C THR A 178 -0.83 -7.20 16.95
N TYR A 179 -1.11 -8.50 16.86
CA TYR A 179 -1.60 -9.28 18.00
C TYR A 179 -0.55 -9.47 19.09
N TYR A 180 0.73 -9.64 18.72
CA TYR A 180 1.81 -9.77 19.70
C TYR A 180 2.00 -8.50 20.51
N TYR A 181 2.02 -7.33 19.87
CA TYR A 181 2.21 -6.06 20.58
C TYR A 181 0.95 -5.52 21.26
N SER A 182 -0.24 -5.95 20.85
CA SER A 182 -1.48 -5.57 21.57
C SER A 182 -1.67 -6.25 22.91
N LYS A 183 -0.88 -7.29 23.21
CA LYS A 183 -0.92 -8.02 24.51
C LYS A 183 0.12 -7.52 25.52
N LYS A 184 0.96 -6.58 25.15
CA LYS A 184 1.90 -5.88 26.05
C LYS A 184 1.37 -4.49 26.40
#